data_6b2d701312763c76c32ca83fee2bbb63
#
_entry.id   6b2d701312763c76c32ca83fee2bbb63
#
_cell.length_a   1.000
_cell.length_b   1.000
_cell.length_c   1.000
_cell.angle_alpha   90.00
_cell.angle_beta   90.00
_cell.angle_gamma   90.00
#
_symmetry.space_group_name_H-M   'P 1'
#
loop_
_entity.id
_entity.type
_entity.pdbx_description
1 polymer ?
#
loop_
_entity_poly.entity_id
_entity_poly.type
_entity_poly.pdbx_seq_one_letter_code
_entity_poly.pdbx_strand_id
1 'polypeptide(L)'
;MRRFISLLALCGGLLAAVCTTAPSTVSAREPGQEIIRCGQQTPIKGSPRFFTGTVRIDPLYAANNAMRSSGGSVTFEPGSRSHWHIHPVGQVLIVTAGVGLTQEWGKPIQEIRAGDVVICPAKVKHWHGAAPGSAMTHISICEETEPGKVVEWLEPVTDSQYAGR
;
A
#
# COMPACT_ATOMS: atom_id res chain seq x y z
N MET A 1 -42.57 59.71 -66.32
CA MET A 1 -42.93 58.92 -65.15
C MET A 1 -42.03 57.69 -65.06
N ARG A 2 -40.98 57.71 -64.26
CA ARG A 2 -40.08 56.58 -63.99
C ARG A 2 -40.08 56.27 -62.50
N ARG A 3 -40.52 55.05 -62.11
CA ARG A 3 -40.56 54.57 -60.76
C ARG A 3 -39.19 53.93 -60.43
N PHE A 4 -38.54 54.48 -59.47
CA PHE A 4 -37.33 53.87 -58.87
C PHE A 4 -37.78 52.80 -57.81
N ILE A 5 -37.31 51.57 -57.98
CA ILE A 5 -37.48 50.52 -57.06
C ILE A 5 -36.18 50.44 -56.24
N SER A 6 -36.24 50.76 -54.95
CA SER A 6 -35.10 50.60 -54.03
C SER A 6 -35.02 49.14 -53.55
N LEU A 7 -33.87 48.51 -53.75
CA LEU A 7 -33.55 47.19 -53.35
C LEU A 7 -32.90 47.28 -51.91
N LEU A 8 -33.58 46.83 -50.90
CA LEU A 8 -33.01 46.71 -49.54
C LEU A 8 -32.19 45.42 -49.44
N ALA A 9 -30.87 45.54 -49.28
CA ALA A 9 -29.98 44.43 -48.97
C ALA A 9 -30.02 44.14 -47.46
N LEU A 10 -30.53 42.98 -47.05
CA LEU A 10 -30.47 42.46 -45.68
C LEU A 10 -29.10 41.81 -45.46
N CYS A 11 -28.21 42.47 -44.74
CA CYS A 11 -26.99 41.84 -44.21
C CYS A 11 -27.33 41.02 -42.95
N GLY A 12 -27.44 39.69 -43.08
CA GLY A 12 -27.54 38.79 -41.97
C GLY A 12 -26.17 38.60 -41.32
N GLY A 13 -25.96 39.22 -40.17
CA GLY A 13 -24.78 38.97 -39.34
C GLY A 13 -24.89 37.65 -38.59
N LEU A 14 -24.02 36.70 -38.92
CA LEU A 14 -23.87 35.45 -38.18
C LEU A 14 -23.06 35.74 -36.90
N LEU A 15 -23.71 35.81 -35.72
CA LEU A 15 -22.99 35.83 -34.44
C LEU A 15 -22.46 34.43 -34.14
N ALA A 16 -21.18 34.20 -34.32
CA ALA A 16 -20.49 33.02 -33.83
C ALA A 16 -20.31 33.16 -32.30
N ALA A 17 -21.06 32.41 -31.54
CA ALA A 17 -20.86 32.29 -30.09
C ALA A 17 -19.57 31.51 -29.84
N VAL A 18 -18.50 32.20 -29.48
CA VAL A 18 -17.25 31.59 -29.01
C VAL A 18 -17.49 31.10 -27.58
N CYS A 19 -17.72 29.78 -27.45
CA CYS A 19 -17.81 29.13 -26.16
C CYS A 19 -16.39 29.04 -25.58
N THR A 20 -15.98 30.02 -24.75
CA THR A 20 -14.72 29.97 -24.01
C THR A 20 -14.92 29.04 -22.82
N THR A 21 -14.46 27.78 -22.93
CA THR A 21 -14.33 26.89 -21.78
C THR A 21 -13.20 27.41 -20.90
N ALA A 22 -13.55 28.01 -19.77
CA ALA A 22 -12.56 28.35 -18.76
C ALA A 22 -11.90 27.06 -18.23
N PRO A 23 -10.57 27.02 -18.09
CA PRO A 23 -9.92 25.86 -17.50
C PRO A 23 -10.40 25.73 -16.04
N SER A 24 -10.96 24.57 -15.72
CA SER A 24 -11.28 24.22 -14.33
C SER A 24 -9.97 24.15 -13.56
N THR A 25 -9.65 25.17 -12.77
CA THR A 25 -8.54 25.11 -11.82
C THR A 25 -8.92 24.09 -10.75
N VAL A 26 -8.30 22.92 -10.79
CA VAL A 26 -8.32 22.00 -9.66
C VAL A 26 -7.60 22.73 -8.52
N SER A 27 -8.37 23.27 -7.60
CA SER A 27 -7.82 23.87 -6.39
C SER A 27 -7.06 22.80 -5.63
N ALA A 28 -5.75 22.93 -5.54
CA ALA A 28 -4.95 22.08 -4.67
C ALA A 28 -5.48 22.28 -3.22
N ARG A 29 -5.93 21.20 -2.60
CA ARG A 29 -6.39 21.23 -1.21
C ARG A 29 -5.23 21.73 -0.34
N GLU A 30 -5.50 22.72 0.50
CA GLU A 30 -4.52 23.21 1.48
C GLU A 30 -4.00 22.04 2.35
N PRO A 31 -2.70 22.03 2.69
CA PRO A 31 -2.15 20.99 3.54
C PRO A 31 -2.85 20.97 4.91
N GLY A 32 -3.35 19.81 5.31
CA GLY A 32 -4.04 19.63 6.58
C GLY A 32 -3.91 18.21 7.08
N GLN A 33 -4.28 17.97 8.35
CA GLN A 33 -4.33 16.61 8.88
C GLN A 33 -5.33 15.77 8.12
N GLU A 34 -4.93 14.53 7.80
CA GLU A 34 -5.79 13.50 7.26
C GLU A 34 -6.04 12.42 8.31
N ILE A 35 -7.29 12.02 8.48
CA ILE A 35 -7.68 10.92 9.36
C ILE A 35 -8.24 9.80 8.51
N ILE A 36 -7.49 8.72 8.35
CA ILE A 36 -7.96 7.48 7.74
C ILE A 36 -8.65 6.66 8.83
N ARG A 37 -9.96 6.49 8.72
CA ARG A 37 -10.74 5.78 9.74
C ARG A 37 -10.57 4.26 9.59
N CYS A 38 -10.55 3.56 10.70
CA CYS A 38 -10.55 2.10 10.73
C CYS A 38 -11.72 1.56 9.90
N GLY A 39 -11.47 0.56 9.06
CA GLY A 39 -12.47 -0.07 8.20
C GLY A 39 -12.80 0.69 6.91
N GLN A 40 -12.20 1.83 6.63
CA GLN A 40 -12.37 2.52 5.33
C GLN A 40 -11.61 1.82 4.19
N GLN A 41 -10.52 1.13 4.51
CA GLN A 41 -9.72 0.38 3.55
C GLN A 41 -10.29 -1.04 3.41
N THR A 42 -10.35 -1.53 2.17
CA THR A 42 -10.79 -2.92 1.92
C THR A 42 -9.69 -3.89 2.33
N PRO A 43 -9.98 -4.87 3.21
CA PRO A 43 -9.03 -5.91 3.58
C PRO A 43 -8.61 -6.73 2.36
N ILE A 44 -7.35 -7.15 2.34
CA ILE A 44 -6.74 -7.94 1.27
C ILE A 44 -6.40 -9.33 1.82
N LYS A 45 -6.80 -10.38 1.11
CA LYS A 45 -6.33 -11.73 1.41
C LYS A 45 -4.90 -11.89 0.90
N GLY A 46 -4.00 -12.37 1.76
CA GLY A 46 -2.61 -12.65 1.39
C GLY A 46 -2.55 -13.66 0.22
N SER A 47 -1.82 -13.30 -0.82
CA SER A 47 -1.66 -14.17 -2.00
C SER A 47 -0.75 -15.36 -1.68
N PRO A 48 -1.09 -16.60 -2.13
CA PRO A 48 -0.22 -17.77 -1.98
C PRO A 48 1.12 -17.64 -2.74
N ARG A 49 1.27 -16.63 -3.58
CA ARG A 49 2.57 -16.29 -4.20
C ARG A 49 3.57 -15.70 -3.21
N PHE A 50 3.11 -15.21 -2.04
CA PHE A 50 3.90 -14.47 -1.09
C PHE A 50 3.76 -14.99 0.35
N PHE A 51 2.76 -15.84 0.59
CA PHE A 51 2.44 -16.35 1.92
C PHE A 51 2.09 -17.83 1.88
N THR A 52 2.49 -18.54 2.92
CA THR A 52 2.02 -19.90 3.23
C THR A 52 0.94 -19.80 4.30
N GLY A 53 -0.19 -20.49 4.12
CA GLY A 53 -1.34 -20.45 5.03
C GLY A 53 -2.29 -19.29 4.76
N THR A 54 -3.00 -18.85 5.79
CA THR A 54 -4.03 -17.80 5.72
C THR A 54 -3.52 -16.51 6.33
N VAL A 55 -3.50 -15.46 5.54
CA VAL A 55 -3.04 -14.12 5.95
C VAL A 55 -4.07 -13.09 5.51
N ARG A 56 -4.39 -12.16 6.40
CA ARG A 56 -5.20 -10.98 6.14
C ARG A 56 -4.34 -9.72 6.26
N ILE A 57 -4.51 -8.80 5.33
CA ILE A 57 -3.81 -7.52 5.30
C ILE A 57 -4.88 -6.42 5.31
N ASP A 58 -4.85 -5.57 6.33
CA ASP A 58 -5.67 -4.38 6.43
C ASP A 58 -4.77 -3.16 6.16
N PRO A 59 -4.86 -2.52 4.98
CA PRO A 59 -4.05 -1.34 4.69
C PRO A 59 -4.36 -0.22 5.70
N LEU A 60 -3.34 0.49 6.17
CA LEU A 60 -3.50 1.62 7.09
C LEU A 60 -3.35 2.94 6.35
N TYR A 61 -2.26 3.11 5.64
CA TYR A 61 -1.99 4.30 4.82
C TYR A 61 -1.03 3.95 3.69
N ALA A 62 -1.12 4.70 2.60
CA ALA A 62 -0.23 4.57 1.45
C ALA A 62 0.87 5.64 1.49
N ALA A 63 2.00 5.33 0.87
CA ALA A 63 3.03 6.31 0.61
C ALA A 63 2.52 7.42 -0.33
N ASN A 64 3.08 8.60 -0.19
CA ASN A 64 2.81 9.74 -1.05
C ASN A 64 4.07 10.60 -1.24
N ASN A 65 3.98 11.69 -2.00
CA ASN A 65 5.13 12.54 -2.31
C ASN A 65 5.80 13.18 -1.07
N ALA A 66 5.04 13.39 0.01
CA ALA A 66 5.55 13.99 1.25
C ALA A 66 6.03 12.92 2.25
N MET A 67 5.46 11.72 2.20
CA MET A 67 5.75 10.63 3.12
C MET A 67 5.90 9.32 2.32
N ARG A 68 7.13 8.85 2.21
CA ARG A 68 7.48 7.65 1.41
C ARG A 68 7.21 6.34 2.13
N SER A 69 6.80 6.36 3.39
CA SER A 69 6.41 5.16 4.11
C SER A 69 4.95 4.79 3.84
N SER A 70 4.68 3.51 3.88
CA SER A 70 3.34 2.93 3.88
C SER A 70 3.18 1.99 5.07
N GLY A 71 1.95 1.76 5.51
CA GLY A 71 1.66 0.89 6.64
C GLY A 71 0.48 -0.03 6.39
N GLY A 72 0.55 -1.23 6.99
CA GLY A 72 -0.52 -2.22 6.98
C GLY A 72 -0.57 -3.00 8.29
N SER A 73 -1.75 -3.35 8.74
CA SER A 73 -1.95 -4.33 9.80
C SER A 73 -2.07 -5.71 9.17
N VAL A 74 -1.22 -6.65 9.56
CA VAL A 74 -1.14 -7.98 8.95
C VAL A 74 -1.42 -9.03 10.02
N THR A 75 -2.46 -9.83 9.80
CA THR A 75 -2.83 -10.95 10.67
C THR A 75 -2.51 -12.26 9.98
N PHE A 76 -1.73 -13.08 10.67
CA PHE A 76 -1.38 -14.44 10.29
C PHE A 76 -2.17 -15.41 11.17
N GLU A 77 -2.89 -16.35 10.55
CA GLU A 77 -3.48 -17.48 11.26
C GLU A 77 -2.38 -18.44 11.77
N PRO A 78 -2.64 -19.29 12.78
CA PRO A 78 -1.64 -20.22 13.32
C PRO A 78 -0.89 -20.98 12.22
N GLY A 79 0.44 -20.99 12.27
CA GLY A 79 1.31 -21.63 11.28
C GLY A 79 1.48 -20.90 9.96
N SER A 80 0.75 -19.81 9.72
CA SER A 80 0.88 -19.00 8.52
C SER A 80 2.12 -18.11 8.56
N ARG A 81 2.77 -17.92 7.41
CA ARG A 81 4.03 -17.17 7.34
C ARG A 81 4.23 -16.50 5.97
N SER A 82 5.03 -15.45 5.94
CA SER A 82 5.53 -14.87 4.69
C SER A 82 6.51 -15.83 4.01
N HIS A 83 6.70 -15.69 2.71
CA HIS A 83 7.89 -16.20 2.05
C HIS A 83 9.13 -15.42 2.50
N TRP A 84 10.32 -15.91 2.21
CA TRP A 84 11.53 -15.14 2.31
C TRP A 84 11.39 -13.88 1.47
N HIS A 85 11.86 -12.76 1.99
CA HIS A 85 11.81 -11.49 1.28
C HIS A 85 12.87 -10.51 1.80
N ILE A 86 13.07 -9.43 1.06
CA ILE A 86 13.93 -8.31 1.44
C ILE A 86 13.18 -7.00 1.20
N HIS A 87 13.53 -5.98 1.99
CA HIS A 87 13.07 -4.62 1.80
C HIS A 87 14.24 -3.73 1.38
N PRO A 88 14.11 -2.94 0.32
CA PRO A 88 15.22 -2.11 -0.18
C PRO A 88 15.67 -1.04 0.83
N VAL A 89 14.76 -0.52 1.66
CA VAL A 89 15.06 0.49 2.71
C VAL A 89 15.02 -0.12 4.11
N GLY A 90 14.32 -1.25 4.28
CA GLY A 90 14.08 -1.91 5.56
C GLY A 90 12.61 -1.95 5.91
N GLN A 91 12.31 -2.63 7.03
CA GLN A 91 10.95 -2.80 7.53
C GLN A 91 10.95 -2.70 9.06
N VAL A 92 9.92 -2.09 9.61
CA VAL A 92 9.61 -2.14 11.04
C VAL A 92 8.32 -2.93 11.23
N LEU A 93 8.36 -3.92 12.13
CA LEU A 93 7.18 -4.66 12.59
C LEU A 93 6.92 -4.27 14.04
N ILE A 94 5.67 -3.95 14.37
CA ILE A 94 5.21 -3.73 15.73
C ILE A 94 4.16 -4.80 16.00
N VAL A 95 4.49 -5.80 16.82
CA VAL A 95 3.55 -6.88 17.15
C VAL A 95 2.47 -6.33 18.06
N THR A 96 1.21 -6.47 17.63
CA THR A 96 0.05 -5.93 18.36
C THR A 96 -0.78 -7.01 19.07
N ALA A 97 -0.72 -8.26 18.59
CA ALA A 97 -1.44 -9.37 19.22
C ALA A 97 -0.78 -10.72 18.91
N GLY A 98 -0.96 -11.68 19.81
CA GLY A 98 -0.57 -13.07 19.64
C GLY A 98 0.92 -13.33 19.77
N VAL A 99 1.35 -14.47 19.21
CA VAL A 99 2.74 -14.94 19.20
C VAL A 99 3.16 -15.27 17.79
N GLY A 100 4.28 -14.71 17.38
CA GLY A 100 4.86 -14.93 16.05
C GLY A 100 6.29 -15.44 16.11
N LEU A 101 6.80 -15.73 14.93
CA LEU A 101 8.18 -16.13 14.68
C LEU A 101 8.75 -15.20 13.61
N THR A 102 10.05 -14.89 13.73
CA THR A 102 10.82 -14.20 12.70
C THR A 102 12.19 -14.83 12.57
N GLN A 103 12.78 -14.75 11.38
CA GLN A 103 14.12 -15.26 11.15
C GLN A 103 14.83 -14.43 10.07
N GLU A 104 16.04 -14.04 10.34
CA GLU A 104 17.00 -13.56 9.35
C GLU A 104 17.71 -14.78 8.74
N TRP A 105 17.99 -14.73 7.43
CA TRP A 105 18.68 -15.83 6.73
C TRP A 105 20.00 -16.19 7.41
N GLY A 106 20.15 -17.50 7.69
CA GLY A 106 21.35 -18.03 8.34
C GLY A 106 21.42 -17.82 9.86
N LYS A 107 20.39 -17.20 10.49
CA LYS A 107 20.31 -17.03 11.94
C LYS A 107 19.22 -17.91 12.54
N PRO A 108 19.23 -18.12 13.86
CA PRO A 108 18.15 -18.84 14.57
C PRO A 108 16.82 -18.12 14.42
N ILE A 109 15.72 -18.90 14.45
CA ILE A 109 14.37 -18.36 14.60
C ILE A 109 14.24 -17.68 15.97
N GLN A 110 13.56 -16.56 16.00
CA GLN A 110 13.23 -15.81 17.20
C GLN A 110 11.72 -15.74 17.36
N GLU A 111 11.23 -15.99 18.56
CA GLU A 111 9.86 -15.76 18.93
C GLU A 111 9.64 -14.27 19.19
N ILE A 112 8.50 -13.74 18.74
CA ILE A 112 8.08 -12.35 18.92
C ILE A 112 6.66 -12.33 19.50
N ARG A 113 6.38 -11.36 20.38
CA ARG A 113 5.13 -11.25 21.14
C ARG A 113 4.56 -9.85 21.06
N ALA A 114 3.29 -9.70 21.41
CA ALA A 114 2.65 -8.39 21.50
C ALA A 114 3.48 -7.41 22.36
N GLY A 115 3.77 -6.24 21.80
CA GLY A 115 4.65 -5.20 22.34
C GLY A 115 6.06 -5.21 21.77
N ASP A 116 6.51 -6.30 21.15
CA ASP A 116 7.83 -6.35 20.52
C ASP A 116 7.89 -5.52 19.24
N VAL A 117 9.06 -4.95 18.99
CA VAL A 117 9.39 -4.25 17.76
C VAL A 117 10.54 -4.98 17.06
N VAL A 118 10.31 -5.41 15.83
CA VAL A 118 11.34 -6.03 14.99
C VAL A 118 11.79 -5.01 13.96
N ILE A 119 13.09 -4.73 13.93
CA ILE A 119 13.71 -3.85 12.93
C ILE A 119 14.45 -4.74 11.94
N CYS A 120 13.94 -4.82 10.72
CA CYS A 120 14.56 -5.53 9.61
C CYS A 120 15.38 -4.52 8.78
N PRO A 121 16.72 -4.58 8.82
CA PRO A 121 17.54 -3.65 8.05
C PRO A 121 17.35 -3.78 6.55
N ALA A 122 17.72 -2.75 5.81
CA ALA A 122 17.67 -2.76 4.35
C ALA A 122 18.45 -3.95 3.77
N LYS A 123 17.86 -4.61 2.78
CA LYS A 123 18.45 -5.73 2.01
C LYS A 123 18.75 -6.99 2.83
N VAL A 124 18.29 -7.08 4.07
CA VAL A 124 18.39 -8.30 4.87
C VAL A 124 17.29 -9.25 4.48
N LYS A 125 17.65 -10.47 4.07
CA LYS A 125 16.71 -11.55 3.75
C LYS A 125 16.14 -12.11 5.05
N HIS A 126 14.82 -12.09 5.18
CA HIS A 126 14.11 -12.52 6.37
C HIS A 126 12.70 -13.03 6.04
N TRP A 127 12.06 -13.63 7.02
CA TRP A 127 10.63 -13.96 7.02
C TRP A 127 10.04 -13.72 8.42
N HIS A 128 8.72 -13.61 8.49
CA HIS A 128 7.95 -13.55 9.72
C HIS A 128 6.57 -14.18 9.52
N GLY A 129 5.95 -14.58 10.64
CA GLY A 129 4.64 -15.20 10.63
C GLY A 129 4.15 -15.55 12.02
N ALA A 130 3.03 -16.26 12.11
CA ALA A 130 2.46 -16.75 13.34
C ALA A 130 3.23 -17.96 13.87
N ALA A 131 3.22 -18.16 15.19
CA ALA A 131 3.65 -19.42 15.80
C ALA A 131 2.66 -20.56 15.47
N PRO A 132 3.07 -21.84 15.58
CA PRO A 132 2.21 -22.98 15.22
C PRO A 132 0.86 -23.01 15.95
N GLY A 133 0.83 -22.58 17.21
CA GLY A 133 -0.35 -22.65 18.09
C GLY A 133 -1.04 -21.32 18.37
N SER A 134 -0.62 -20.22 17.74
CA SER A 134 -1.15 -18.89 18.01
C SER A 134 -1.21 -18.08 16.72
N ALA A 135 -2.30 -17.36 16.49
CA ALA A 135 -2.30 -16.29 15.49
C ALA A 135 -1.37 -15.15 15.94
N MET A 136 -0.92 -14.35 14.99
CA MET A 136 -0.11 -13.16 15.26
C MET A 136 -0.57 -12.00 14.37
N THR A 137 -0.71 -10.83 14.97
CA THR A 137 -0.95 -9.58 14.24
C THR A 137 0.17 -8.59 14.51
N HIS A 138 0.65 -7.94 13.47
CA HIS A 138 1.60 -6.83 13.58
C HIS A 138 1.22 -5.68 12.66
N ILE A 139 1.69 -4.49 12.99
CA ILE A 139 1.76 -3.37 12.05
C ILE A 139 3.09 -3.49 11.31
N SER A 140 3.03 -3.47 9.98
CA SER A 140 4.19 -3.38 9.11
C SER A 140 4.33 -1.96 8.61
N ILE A 141 5.53 -1.39 8.70
CA ILE A 141 5.87 -0.08 8.16
C ILE A 141 7.07 -0.27 7.23
N CYS A 142 6.90 0.11 5.97
CA CYS A 142 7.93 0.02 4.93
C CYS A 142 8.06 1.36 4.21
N GLU A 143 9.27 1.67 3.74
CA GLU A 143 9.52 2.84 2.92
C GLU A 143 9.74 2.43 1.46
N GLU A 144 9.23 3.23 0.52
CA GLU A 144 9.40 3.02 -0.91
C GLU A 144 10.69 3.66 -1.42
N THR A 145 11.44 2.94 -2.26
CA THR A 145 12.55 3.55 -3.04
C THR A 145 11.99 4.26 -4.29
N GLU A 146 10.99 3.64 -4.91
CA GLU A 146 10.23 4.13 -6.05
C GLU A 146 8.77 3.71 -5.83
N PRO A 147 7.78 4.37 -6.46
CA PRO A 147 6.37 4.02 -6.29
C PRO A 147 6.09 2.51 -6.44
N GLY A 148 5.56 1.90 -5.37
CA GLY A 148 5.25 0.47 -5.31
C GLY A 148 6.43 -0.47 -5.04
N LYS A 149 7.67 0.03 -4.93
CA LYS A 149 8.85 -0.80 -4.65
C LYS A 149 9.19 -0.81 -3.16
N VAL A 150 8.44 -1.58 -2.40
CA VAL A 150 8.63 -1.76 -0.94
C VAL A 150 9.24 -3.10 -0.56
N VAL A 151 9.11 -4.13 -1.40
CA VAL A 151 9.50 -5.51 -1.08
C VAL A 151 9.91 -6.27 -2.33
N GLU A 152 10.93 -7.10 -2.20
CA GLU A 152 11.32 -8.13 -3.16
C GLU A 152 11.01 -9.50 -2.55
N TRP A 153 10.09 -10.24 -3.16
CA TRP A 153 9.66 -11.56 -2.74
C TRP A 153 10.58 -12.63 -3.31
N LEU A 154 10.94 -13.59 -2.46
CA LEU A 154 11.82 -14.70 -2.79
C LEU A 154 11.08 -16.03 -2.64
N GLU A 155 11.82 -17.13 -2.38
CA GLU A 155 11.28 -18.46 -2.25
C GLU A 155 10.41 -18.66 -1.00
N PRO A 156 9.49 -19.62 -0.99
CA PRO A 156 8.74 -20.00 0.20
C PRO A 156 9.66 -20.48 1.34
N VAL A 157 9.27 -20.16 2.58
CA VAL A 157 9.84 -20.81 3.78
C VAL A 157 9.30 -22.24 3.85
N THR A 158 10.18 -23.23 3.78
CA THR A 158 9.79 -24.64 3.87
C THR A 158 9.29 -25.00 5.28
N ASP A 159 8.53 -26.08 5.42
CA ASP A 159 8.08 -26.56 6.73
C ASP A 159 9.26 -26.94 7.63
N SER A 160 10.34 -27.47 7.06
CA SER A 160 11.57 -27.74 7.78
C SER A 160 12.22 -26.48 8.33
N GLN A 161 12.37 -25.45 7.49
CA GLN A 161 12.89 -24.14 7.93
C GLN A 161 12.01 -23.52 9.01
N TYR A 162 10.68 -23.54 8.81
CA TYR A 162 9.74 -23.00 9.80
C TYR A 162 9.79 -23.75 11.13
N ALA A 163 10.08 -25.07 11.11
CA ALA A 163 10.26 -25.88 12.31
C ALA A 163 11.68 -25.76 12.93
N GLY A 164 12.55 -24.94 12.35
CA GLY A 164 13.94 -24.79 12.83
C GLY A 164 14.84 -25.99 12.59
N ARG A 165 14.59 -26.74 11.52
CA ARG A 165 15.32 -27.99 11.15
C ARG A 165 16.01 -27.86 9.81
#